data_c3952743d222b17d6cad1bffcf3be670
#
_entry.id   c3952743d222b17d6cad1bffcf3be670
#
_cell.length_a   1.000
_cell.length_b   1.000
_cell.length_c   1.000
_cell.angle_alpha   90.00
_cell.angle_beta   90.00
_cell.angle_gamma   90.00
#
_symmetry.space_group_name_H-M   'P 1'
#
loop_
_entity.id
_entity.type
_entity.pdbx_description
1 polymer ?
#
loop_
_entity_poly.entity_id
_entity_poly.type
_entity_poly.pdbx_seq_one_letter_code
_entity_poly.pdbx_strand_id
1 'polypeptide(L)'
;MSDTTRTTRGRGALRRLARAGAALAVLVGALAGATATSGAAQAATQGPCDIYRAGGTPCVAAHSTTRALYGGYAGPLYQVRRASDQALRDIGVLSTGGYADAAAQDAFCAHTTCVITVIYDQSERHNHLTQAPGGGAAPGPDNLADATLAPTTLNGHRAYGVYVAPGTGYRNNHTSGVATGDQPEGMYAILDGTHYNGGCCFDYGNAETSSNDTGNGHMEAIYFGNIKVWGYGSGPGPWVMADLENGLFSGADTRYNANDPTVNHRYLTAMVKGAPNQWAIRAGDAQSGGLSTFYSGPRPNAAGYDPMHKEGAIILGIGGDNSKSARGTFYEGVMTAGYPSEATENAVQANIVAAGYANSPAAASGALRGAGSGKCLDVPGASGTPGLQTQINGCSGGASQTWTRTADGRLTVDVSGTTLCLDAYGGATADGTKVVTWPCNGGANQQWQFNADGSVTGVQSGRCLDVAGAGTADATPVQLWSCWGGDNQRWALG
;
A
#
# COMPACT_ATOMS: atom_id res chain seq x y z
N MET A 1 41.35 53.26 45.05
CA MET A 1 41.09 53.11 46.47
C MET A 1 40.74 51.70 46.67
N SER A 2 41.72 50.81 46.89
CA SER A 2 42.20 50.40 48.23
C SER A 2 41.18 49.51 48.89
N ASP A 3 41.31 48.30 49.30
CA ASP A 3 42.56 47.59 49.68
C ASP A 3 42.09 46.16 50.06
N THR A 4 42.81 45.16 49.60
CA THR A 4 43.63 44.20 50.35
C THR A 4 42.98 43.33 51.43
N THR A 5 43.12 42.05 51.25
CA THR A 5 44.04 41.05 51.89
C THR A 5 43.31 40.23 52.96
N ARG A 6 43.55 38.93 53.29
CA ARG A 6 44.69 38.04 53.20
C ARG A 6 44.31 36.69 53.87
N THR A 7 44.66 35.64 53.28
CA THR A 7 45.28 34.39 53.75
C THR A 7 45.15 33.91 55.22
N THR A 8 45.05 32.55 55.39
CA THR A 8 46.04 31.58 55.94
C THR A 8 45.37 30.18 56.08
N ARG A 9 45.87 29.13 55.52
CA ARG A 9 46.94 28.13 55.83
C ARG A 9 46.84 27.46 57.20
N GLY A 10 46.86 26.10 57.20
CA GLY A 10 47.26 25.17 58.26
C GLY A 10 46.82 23.74 57.97
N ARG A 11 47.50 22.91 57.44
CA ARG A 11 48.57 21.94 57.72
C ARG A 11 48.29 21.05 58.94
N GLY A 12 48.18 19.76 58.70
CA GLY A 12 49.03 18.61 59.07
C GLY A 12 48.26 17.65 60.01
N ALA A 13 48.43 16.40 60.16
CA ALA A 13 49.45 15.45 59.81
C ALA A 13 48.95 14.02 60.11
N LEU A 14 49.41 13.09 59.34
CA LEU A 14 49.74 11.67 59.54
C LEU A 14 49.70 11.04 60.94
N ARG A 15 49.23 9.78 60.98
CA ARG A 15 49.92 8.54 61.52
C ARG A 15 48.94 7.38 61.50
N ARG A 16 49.15 6.33 60.76
CA ARG A 16 50.00 5.10 60.81
C ARG A 16 49.41 4.00 61.70
N LEU A 17 49.18 2.86 61.04
CA LEU A 17 49.46 1.46 61.37
C LEU A 17 48.71 0.74 62.47
N ALA A 18 48.06 -0.38 62.14
CA ALA A 18 48.60 -1.69 62.52
C ALA A 18 47.82 -2.87 61.86
N ARG A 19 48.57 -3.90 61.53
CA ARG A 19 48.23 -5.20 60.91
C ARG A 19 47.70 -6.18 61.96
N ALA A 20 46.81 -7.08 61.49
CA ALA A 20 46.72 -8.52 61.83
C ALA A 20 45.56 -9.10 61.03
N GLY A 21 45.60 -10.08 60.27
CA GLY A 21 46.32 -11.32 60.19
C GLY A 21 45.41 -12.52 60.50
N ALA A 22 45.18 -13.42 59.51
CA ALA A 22 44.73 -14.81 59.55
C ALA A 22 43.21 -15.05 59.37
N ALA A 23 42.78 -15.91 58.50
CA ALA A 23 42.99 -17.21 58.05
C ALA A 23 41.72 -17.71 57.29
N LEU A 24 41.96 -18.41 56.26
CA LEU A 24 41.22 -19.23 55.31
C LEU A 24 40.05 -20.06 55.92
N ALA A 25 38.89 -20.01 55.21
CA ALA A 25 38.02 -21.16 55.05
C ALA A 25 37.31 -21.08 53.69
N VAL A 26 37.69 -22.00 52.83
CA VAL A 26 37.08 -22.23 51.52
C VAL A 26 35.77 -23.00 51.74
N LEU A 27 34.64 -22.42 51.35
CA LEU A 27 33.40 -23.14 51.14
C LEU A 27 32.96 -22.85 49.70
N VAL A 28 33.12 -23.88 48.85
CA VAL A 28 32.56 -23.94 47.52
C VAL A 28 31.08 -24.16 47.63
N GLY A 29 30.31 -23.13 47.45
CA GLY A 29 28.86 -23.16 47.24
C GLY A 29 28.55 -22.79 45.80
N ALA A 30 28.19 -23.77 44.98
CA ALA A 30 27.68 -23.54 43.62
C ALA A 30 26.32 -22.83 43.71
N LEU A 31 26.28 -21.51 43.59
CA LEU A 31 25.07 -20.79 43.26
C LEU A 31 24.92 -20.79 41.73
N ALA A 32 23.99 -21.60 41.23
CA ALA A 32 23.46 -21.44 39.90
C ALA A 32 22.76 -20.05 39.83
N GLY A 33 23.47 -19.08 39.32
CA GLY A 33 22.94 -17.75 38.99
C GLY A 33 22.00 -17.91 37.81
N ALA A 34 20.69 -17.97 38.07
CA ALA A 34 19.71 -17.68 37.01
C ALA A 34 19.91 -16.21 36.62
N THR A 35 20.61 -16.00 35.50
CA THR A 35 20.57 -14.70 34.81
C THR A 35 19.16 -14.54 34.27
N ALA A 36 18.28 -13.87 35.01
CA ALA A 36 17.10 -13.28 34.46
C ALA A 36 17.59 -12.26 33.39
N THR A 37 17.58 -12.67 32.13
CA THR A 37 17.60 -11.72 31.03
C THR A 37 16.31 -10.93 31.16
N SER A 38 16.39 -9.75 31.76
CA SER A 38 15.37 -8.74 31.57
C SER A 38 15.35 -8.44 30.07
N GLY A 39 14.45 -9.12 29.34
CA GLY A 39 14.08 -8.71 28.01
C GLY A 39 13.69 -7.23 28.12
N ALA A 40 14.51 -6.35 27.57
CA ALA A 40 14.09 -4.97 27.36
C ALA A 40 12.74 -5.07 26.66
N ALA A 41 11.66 -4.64 27.30
CA ALA A 41 10.38 -4.45 26.65
C ALA A 41 10.66 -3.55 25.45
N GLN A 42 10.61 -4.12 24.26
CA GLN A 42 10.78 -3.35 23.02
C GLN A 42 9.64 -2.34 23.06
N ALA A 43 10.00 -1.06 23.20
CA ALA A 43 9.01 0.01 23.19
C ALA A 43 8.14 -0.21 21.95
N ALA A 44 6.82 -0.31 22.15
CA ALA A 44 5.89 -0.48 21.04
C ALA A 44 6.22 0.59 20.00
N THR A 45 6.51 0.16 18.78
CA THR A 45 6.87 1.07 17.69
C THR A 45 5.71 2.04 17.51
N GLN A 46 5.99 3.34 17.59
CA GLN A 46 4.99 4.40 17.43
C GLN A 46 4.35 4.30 16.04
N GLY A 47 3.03 4.23 15.96
CA GLY A 47 2.31 4.31 14.69
C GLY A 47 2.06 5.77 14.26
N PRO A 48 1.62 6.01 13.01
CA PRO A 48 1.30 7.36 12.51
C PRO A 48 0.31 8.11 13.41
N CYS A 49 -0.72 7.43 13.92
CA CYS A 49 -1.73 8.06 14.76
C CYS A 49 -1.23 8.39 16.18
N ASP A 50 -0.20 7.68 16.68
CA ASP A 50 0.48 8.10 17.92
C ASP A 50 1.27 9.39 17.71
N ILE A 51 1.88 9.56 16.53
CA ILE A 51 2.62 10.76 16.15
C ILE A 51 1.66 11.95 16.01
N TYR A 52 0.54 11.78 15.30
CA TYR A 52 -0.48 12.81 15.17
C TYR A 52 -1.06 13.22 16.53
N ARG A 53 -1.35 12.24 17.41
CA ARG A 53 -1.82 12.52 18.78
C ARG A 53 -0.79 13.33 19.58
N ALA A 54 0.49 12.95 19.50
CA ALA A 54 1.57 13.70 20.16
C ALA A 54 1.73 15.12 19.57
N GLY A 55 1.43 15.31 18.28
CA GLY A 55 1.40 16.59 17.59
C GLY A 55 0.15 17.44 17.85
N GLY A 56 -0.79 16.98 18.69
CA GLY A 56 -2.02 17.71 19.03
C GLY A 56 -3.14 17.61 18.00
N THR A 57 -3.01 16.74 17.00
CA THR A 57 -4.01 16.50 15.94
C THR A 57 -4.35 15.01 15.84
N PRO A 58 -5.09 14.45 16.83
CA PRO A 58 -5.35 13.02 16.91
C PRO A 58 -6.13 12.50 15.70
N CYS A 59 -5.89 11.24 15.32
CA CYS A 59 -6.65 10.56 14.28
C CYS A 59 -8.12 10.41 14.69
N VAL A 60 -9.02 10.71 13.78
CA VAL A 60 -10.47 10.45 13.87
C VAL A 60 -10.88 9.30 12.96
N ALA A 61 -10.04 8.94 12.00
CA ALA A 61 -10.12 7.71 11.22
C ALA A 61 -8.72 7.21 10.90
N ALA A 62 -8.53 5.89 10.92
CA ALA A 62 -7.25 5.24 10.68
C ALA A 62 -7.49 3.91 9.95
N HIS A 63 -7.41 3.93 8.61
CA HIS A 63 -7.71 2.82 7.72
C HIS A 63 -6.42 2.24 7.15
N SER A 64 -6.23 0.94 7.27
CA SER A 64 -5.10 0.25 6.65
C SER A 64 -5.40 -1.22 6.45
N THR A 65 -4.99 -1.76 5.31
CA THR A 65 -5.02 -3.20 5.04
C THR A 65 -3.62 -3.82 5.15
N THR A 66 -2.60 -3.02 5.51
CA THR A 66 -1.20 -3.45 5.49
C THR A 66 -0.54 -3.52 6.85
N ARG A 67 -0.91 -2.64 7.80
CA ARG A 67 -0.32 -2.58 9.15
C ARG A 67 -1.20 -1.88 10.18
N ALA A 68 -0.84 -1.99 11.42
CA ALA A 68 -1.36 -1.15 12.48
C ALA A 68 -0.88 0.31 12.33
N LEU A 69 -1.77 1.28 12.59
CA LEU A 69 -1.50 2.71 12.57
C LEU A 69 -1.32 3.31 13.98
N TYR A 70 -1.50 2.50 15.00
CA TYR A 70 -1.14 2.76 16.40
C TYR A 70 -0.20 1.67 16.91
N GLY A 71 0.81 2.03 17.67
CA GLY A 71 1.73 1.06 18.26
C GLY A 71 1.09 0.06 19.21
N GLY A 72 -0.04 0.43 19.81
CA GLY A 72 -0.82 -0.43 20.70
C GLY A 72 -1.95 -1.22 20.03
N TYR A 73 -2.16 -1.10 18.72
CA TYR A 73 -3.29 -1.75 18.06
C TYR A 73 -3.07 -3.25 17.83
N ALA A 74 -4.08 -4.05 18.18
CA ALA A 74 -4.07 -5.51 18.02
C ALA A 74 -5.37 -6.06 17.41
N GLY A 75 -6.23 -5.17 16.90
CA GLY A 75 -7.52 -5.51 16.31
C GLY A 75 -7.44 -5.92 14.83
N PRO A 76 -8.61 -6.15 14.20
CA PRO A 76 -8.69 -6.44 12.77
C PRO A 76 -8.40 -5.20 11.95
N LEU A 77 -7.69 -5.40 10.83
CA LEU A 77 -7.42 -4.36 9.84
C LEU A 77 -8.53 -4.26 8.79
N TYR A 78 -8.97 -5.42 8.31
CA TYR A 78 -10.04 -5.51 7.31
C TYR A 78 -10.73 -6.88 7.37
N GLN A 79 -11.89 -6.98 6.73
CA GLN A 79 -12.65 -8.22 6.61
C GLN A 79 -12.71 -8.65 5.15
N VAL A 80 -12.59 -9.95 4.92
CA VAL A 80 -12.75 -10.55 3.59
C VAL A 80 -13.94 -11.53 3.58
N ARG A 81 -14.59 -11.61 2.41
CA ARG A 81 -15.64 -12.57 2.12
C ARG A 81 -15.21 -13.45 0.95
N ARG A 82 -15.18 -14.76 1.14
CA ARG A 82 -14.84 -15.68 0.06
C ARG A 82 -16.06 -16.06 -0.77
N ALA A 83 -15.84 -16.26 -2.08
CA ALA A 83 -16.93 -16.48 -3.04
C ALA A 83 -17.57 -17.86 -2.93
N SER A 84 -16.81 -18.91 -2.53
CA SER A 84 -17.26 -20.29 -2.54
C SER A 84 -18.44 -20.60 -1.62
N ASP A 85 -18.54 -19.93 -0.47
CA ASP A 85 -19.55 -20.18 0.56
C ASP A 85 -20.03 -18.91 1.27
N GLN A 86 -19.59 -17.72 0.81
CA GLN A 86 -19.90 -16.41 1.40
C GLN A 86 -19.41 -16.24 2.85
N ALA A 87 -18.55 -17.12 3.34
CA ALA A 87 -17.98 -16.98 4.68
C ALA A 87 -17.14 -15.70 4.80
N LEU A 88 -17.13 -15.14 6.00
CA LEU A 88 -16.41 -13.92 6.36
C LEU A 88 -15.20 -14.26 7.24
N ARG A 89 -14.13 -13.49 7.10
CA ARG A 89 -12.96 -13.59 7.97
C ARG A 89 -12.34 -12.20 8.18
N ASP A 90 -12.11 -11.86 9.44
CA ASP A 90 -11.31 -10.71 9.81
C ASP A 90 -9.82 -11.02 9.67
N ILE A 91 -9.10 -10.10 9.06
CA ILE A 91 -7.64 -10.17 8.93
C ILE A 91 -7.06 -9.14 9.90
N GLY A 92 -6.35 -9.64 10.90
CA GLY A 92 -5.74 -8.81 11.93
C GLY A 92 -4.25 -8.56 11.69
N VAL A 93 -3.57 -8.21 12.77
CA VAL A 93 -2.11 -8.00 12.76
C VAL A 93 -1.38 -9.25 13.27
N LEU A 94 -0.17 -9.48 12.76
CA LEU A 94 0.73 -10.56 13.23
C LEU A 94 1.14 -10.39 14.70
N SER A 95 1.24 -9.15 15.14
CA SER A 95 1.53 -8.77 16.54
C SER A 95 1.00 -7.37 16.81
N THR A 96 0.82 -6.99 18.06
CA THR A 96 0.42 -5.63 18.46
C THR A 96 1.30 -4.58 17.80
N GLY A 97 0.70 -3.61 17.13
CA GLY A 97 1.40 -2.56 16.38
C GLY A 97 2.09 -3.02 15.10
N GLY A 98 1.87 -4.27 14.68
CA GLY A 98 2.59 -4.93 13.58
C GLY A 98 1.88 -4.88 12.23
N TYR A 99 2.31 -5.77 11.35
CA TYR A 99 1.85 -5.90 9.96
C TYR A 99 0.66 -6.84 9.85
N ALA A 100 -0.08 -6.77 8.74
CA ALA A 100 -1.22 -7.62 8.44
C ALA A 100 -0.84 -9.11 8.39
N ASP A 101 -1.71 -9.98 8.90
CA ASP A 101 -1.61 -11.42 8.75
C ASP A 101 -2.13 -11.87 7.37
N ALA A 102 -1.33 -11.57 6.33
CA ALA A 102 -1.65 -11.96 4.96
C ALA A 102 -1.74 -13.49 4.78
N ALA A 103 -1.02 -14.28 5.59
CA ALA A 103 -1.07 -15.73 5.51
C ALA A 103 -2.45 -16.26 5.92
N ALA A 104 -3.12 -15.63 6.88
CA ALA A 104 -4.50 -15.95 7.25
C ALA A 104 -5.48 -15.68 6.10
N GLN A 105 -5.29 -14.60 5.33
CA GLN A 105 -6.07 -14.33 4.12
C GLN A 105 -5.79 -15.37 3.05
N ASP A 106 -4.53 -15.65 2.75
CA ASP A 106 -4.13 -16.61 1.73
C ASP A 106 -4.74 -18.00 1.97
N ALA A 107 -4.65 -18.48 3.22
CA ALA A 107 -5.23 -19.76 3.61
C ALA A 107 -6.77 -19.76 3.52
N PHE A 108 -7.42 -18.65 3.88
CA PHE A 108 -8.88 -18.53 3.84
C PHE A 108 -9.41 -18.42 2.41
N CYS A 109 -8.70 -17.73 1.54
CA CYS A 109 -9.06 -17.49 0.14
C CYS A 109 -8.49 -18.55 -0.83
N ALA A 110 -7.84 -19.60 -0.30
CA ALA A 110 -7.28 -20.67 -1.14
C ALA A 110 -8.36 -21.31 -2.03
N HIS A 111 -8.08 -21.43 -3.32
CA HIS A 111 -8.95 -22.04 -4.33
C HIS A 111 -10.30 -21.32 -4.57
N THR A 112 -10.42 -20.05 -4.16
CA THR A 112 -11.59 -19.21 -4.39
C THR A 112 -11.18 -17.75 -4.49
N THR A 113 -12.06 -16.87 -4.96
CA THR A 113 -11.84 -15.43 -4.91
C THR A 113 -12.34 -14.87 -3.58
N CYS A 114 -11.72 -13.78 -3.12
CA CYS A 114 -12.16 -13.02 -1.96
C CYS A 114 -12.31 -11.54 -2.30
N VAL A 115 -13.30 -10.90 -1.66
CA VAL A 115 -13.47 -9.45 -1.72
C VAL A 115 -13.36 -8.85 -0.32
N ILE A 116 -12.86 -7.62 -0.22
CA ILE A 116 -12.81 -6.85 1.04
C ILE A 116 -14.20 -6.30 1.33
N THR A 117 -14.80 -6.68 2.46
CA THR A 117 -16.15 -6.22 2.85
C THR A 117 -16.15 -5.05 3.81
N VAL A 118 -15.12 -4.95 4.65
CA VAL A 118 -14.94 -3.87 5.63
C VAL A 118 -13.46 -3.52 5.68
N ILE A 119 -13.15 -2.22 5.72
CA ILE A 119 -11.84 -1.70 6.12
C ILE A 119 -12.05 -1.06 7.48
N TYR A 120 -11.47 -1.67 8.52
CA TYR A 120 -11.69 -1.23 9.88
C TYR A 120 -10.95 0.07 10.18
N ASP A 121 -11.64 1.01 10.81
CA ASP A 121 -11.01 2.15 11.46
C ASP A 121 -10.37 1.66 12.77
N GLN A 122 -9.09 1.89 12.90
CA GLN A 122 -8.29 1.51 14.08
C GLN A 122 -8.40 2.53 15.21
N SER A 123 -9.03 3.69 14.98
CA SER A 123 -9.27 4.71 16.01
C SER A 123 -10.41 4.30 16.93
N GLU A 124 -10.51 4.96 18.07
CA GLU A 124 -11.62 4.78 19.03
C GLU A 124 -12.99 5.27 18.48
N ARG A 125 -12.99 5.87 17.27
CA ARG A 125 -14.23 6.39 16.62
C ARG A 125 -14.98 5.32 15.87
N HIS A 126 -14.31 4.23 15.45
CA HIS A 126 -14.90 3.12 14.69
C HIS A 126 -15.58 3.56 13.38
N ASN A 127 -15.00 4.52 12.70
CA ASN A 127 -15.46 5.03 11.41
C ASN A 127 -15.11 4.04 10.28
N HIS A 128 -15.57 2.79 10.39
CA HIS A 128 -15.28 1.73 9.42
C HIS A 128 -15.79 2.07 8.03
N LEU A 129 -15.03 1.71 7.00
CA LEU A 129 -15.46 1.81 5.62
C LEU A 129 -16.09 0.49 5.19
N THR A 130 -17.28 0.59 4.59
CA THR A 130 -18.02 -0.54 4.02
C THR A 130 -18.34 -0.27 2.56
N GLN A 131 -18.96 -1.23 1.88
CA GLN A 131 -19.41 -1.05 0.49
C GLN A 131 -20.18 0.26 0.33
N ALA A 132 -19.76 1.11 -0.61
CA ALA A 132 -20.45 2.36 -0.86
C ALA A 132 -21.88 2.11 -1.40
N PRO A 133 -22.90 2.81 -0.88
CA PRO A 133 -24.24 2.80 -1.47
C PRO A 133 -24.22 3.56 -2.80
N GLY A 134 -25.31 3.45 -3.56
CA GLY A 134 -25.50 4.33 -4.72
C GLY A 134 -25.60 5.81 -4.32
N GLY A 135 -25.29 6.69 -5.26
CA GLY A 135 -25.36 8.15 -5.10
C GLY A 135 -25.85 8.85 -6.35
N GLY A 136 -25.66 10.17 -6.38
CA GLY A 136 -26.16 11.04 -7.46
C GLY A 136 -25.58 10.70 -8.83
N ALA A 137 -24.27 10.45 -8.90
CA ALA A 137 -23.60 10.14 -10.16
C ALA A 137 -23.81 8.69 -10.63
N ALA A 138 -24.03 7.75 -9.70
CA ALA A 138 -24.23 6.35 -10.07
C ALA A 138 -25.17 5.64 -9.08
N PRO A 139 -26.32 5.14 -9.52
CA PRO A 139 -27.27 4.41 -8.69
C PRO A 139 -26.76 2.99 -8.36
N GLY A 140 -27.22 2.46 -7.23
CA GLY A 140 -26.91 1.12 -6.77
C GLY A 140 -25.53 1.01 -6.07
N PRO A 141 -25.35 -0.02 -5.24
CA PRO A 141 -24.11 -0.18 -4.47
C PRO A 141 -22.92 -0.43 -5.38
N ASP A 142 -21.76 -0.02 -4.92
CA ASP A 142 -20.49 -0.21 -5.62
C ASP A 142 -19.97 -1.66 -5.52
N ASN A 143 -19.02 -2.01 -6.37
CA ASN A 143 -18.31 -3.26 -6.24
C ASN A 143 -17.38 -3.22 -5.03
N LEU A 144 -17.14 -4.39 -4.44
CA LEU A 144 -16.09 -4.59 -3.45
C LEU A 144 -14.76 -4.91 -4.14
N ALA A 145 -13.66 -4.46 -3.58
CA ALA A 145 -12.32 -4.72 -4.11
C ALA A 145 -11.96 -6.21 -3.96
N ASP A 146 -11.34 -6.80 -4.99
CA ASP A 146 -10.69 -8.09 -4.85
C ASP A 146 -9.52 -8.00 -3.86
N ALA A 147 -9.51 -8.91 -2.89
CA ALA A 147 -8.59 -8.87 -1.76
C ALA A 147 -7.14 -9.24 -2.13
N THR A 148 -6.88 -9.72 -3.36
CA THR A 148 -5.59 -10.27 -3.77
C THR A 148 -4.86 -9.45 -4.83
N LEU A 149 -5.54 -8.42 -5.41
CA LEU A 149 -5.03 -7.71 -6.59
C LEU A 149 -3.92 -6.69 -6.32
N ALA A 150 -3.71 -6.30 -5.08
CA ALA A 150 -2.67 -5.32 -4.73
C ALA A 150 -1.65 -5.90 -3.73
N PRO A 151 -0.90 -6.96 -4.09
CA PRO A 151 0.11 -7.53 -3.20
C PRO A 151 1.26 -6.55 -2.98
N THR A 152 1.72 -6.47 -1.73
CA THR A 152 2.83 -5.63 -1.29
C THR A 152 3.60 -6.31 -0.16
N THR A 153 4.74 -5.74 0.23
CA THR A 153 5.43 -6.09 1.47
C THR A 153 5.78 -4.84 2.27
N LEU A 154 5.83 -4.99 3.57
CA LEU A 154 6.35 -4.00 4.50
C LEU A 154 7.41 -4.69 5.37
N ASN A 155 8.66 -4.21 5.29
CA ASN A 155 9.81 -4.84 5.97
C ASN A 155 9.84 -6.38 5.79
N GLY A 156 9.54 -6.86 4.57
CA GLY A 156 9.52 -8.28 4.24
C GLY A 156 8.24 -9.04 4.63
N HIS A 157 7.29 -8.42 5.33
CA HIS A 157 6.00 -9.01 5.64
C HIS A 157 5.02 -8.79 4.49
N ARG A 158 4.42 -9.87 3.98
CA ARG A 158 3.36 -9.77 2.96
C ARG A 158 2.15 -9.04 3.50
N ALA A 159 1.54 -8.25 2.61
CA ALA A 159 0.27 -7.57 2.83
C ALA A 159 -0.44 -7.36 1.50
N TYR A 160 -1.68 -6.92 1.55
CA TYR A 160 -2.47 -6.57 0.38
C TYR A 160 -3.07 -5.16 0.55
N GLY A 161 -3.02 -4.36 -0.51
CA GLY A 161 -3.75 -3.10 -0.59
C GLY A 161 -5.18 -3.30 -1.07
N VAL A 162 -5.92 -2.21 -1.15
CA VAL A 162 -7.26 -2.13 -1.73
C VAL A 162 -7.13 -1.74 -3.19
N TYR A 163 -7.34 -2.69 -4.10
CA TYR A 163 -7.32 -2.47 -5.54
C TYR A 163 -8.68 -1.92 -5.98
N VAL A 164 -8.73 -0.65 -6.35
CA VAL A 164 -9.92 0.02 -6.84
C VAL A 164 -9.94 -0.04 -8.37
N ALA A 165 -10.85 -0.84 -8.92
CA ALA A 165 -11.22 -0.82 -10.32
C ALA A 165 -12.41 0.14 -10.53
N PRO A 166 -12.69 0.63 -11.76
CA PRO A 166 -13.89 1.40 -12.03
C PRO A 166 -15.15 0.68 -11.52
N GLY A 167 -15.96 1.40 -10.75
CA GLY A 167 -17.15 0.87 -10.10
C GLY A 167 -16.93 0.32 -8.69
N THR A 168 -15.70 0.36 -8.16
CA THR A 168 -15.37 -0.09 -6.79
C THR A 168 -15.27 1.10 -5.85
N GLY A 169 -15.92 1.01 -4.68
CA GLY A 169 -15.88 2.09 -3.69
C GLY A 169 -16.32 1.68 -2.30
N TYR A 170 -15.80 2.43 -1.32
CA TYR A 170 -16.10 2.27 0.11
C TYR A 170 -16.52 3.60 0.69
N ARG A 171 -17.46 3.54 1.66
CA ARG A 171 -18.01 4.76 2.26
C ARG A 171 -18.51 4.53 3.68
N ASN A 172 -18.52 5.59 4.47
CA ASN A 172 -19.23 5.71 5.73
C ASN A 172 -19.90 7.08 5.81
N ASN A 173 -21.23 7.10 5.76
CA ASN A 173 -22.04 8.32 5.86
C ASN A 173 -22.40 8.71 7.31
N HIS A 174 -22.04 7.89 8.30
CA HIS A 174 -22.41 8.06 9.72
C HIS A 174 -21.16 8.02 10.60
N THR A 175 -20.32 9.02 10.46
CA THR A 175 -19.03 9.10 11.16
C THR A 175 -19.12 9.79 12.52
N SER A 176 -18.06 9.70 13.29
CA SER A 176 -17.89 10.38 14.57
C SER A 176 -16.57 11.13 14.63
N GLY A 177 -16.63 12.44 14.91
CA GLY A 177 -15.45 13.27 15.11
C GLY A 177 -14.71 13.70 13.85
N VAL A 178 -15.21 13.36 12.66
CA VAL A 178 -14.74 13.91 11.38
C VAL A 178 -15.16 15.37 11.27
N ALA A 179 -14.32 16.21 10.68
CA ALA A 179 -14.56 17.64 10.55
C ALA A 179 -15.83 17.93 9.76
N THR A 180 -16.59 18.95 10.22
CA THR A 180 -17.79 19.47 9.54
C THR A 180 -17.69 20.99 9.40
N GLY A 181 -18.39 21.56 8.42
CA GLY A 181 -18.30 22.98 8.11
C GLY A 181 -16.86 23.38 7.79
N ASP A 182 -16.40 24.45 8.40
CA ASP A 182 -15.04 24.98 8.19
C ASP A 182 -14.02 24.53 9.26
N GLN A 183 -14.33 23.44 10.00
CA GLN A 183 -13.42 22.90 11.01
C GLN A 183 -12.10 22.44 10.38
N PRO A 184 -10.96 22.65 11.05
CA PRO A 184 -9.67 22.19 10.53
C PRO A 184 -9.55 20.68 10.56
N GLU A 185 -8.93 20.11 9.52
CA GLU A 185 -8.58 18.71 9.42
C GLU A 185 -7.29 18.49 8.64
N GLY A 186 -6.75 17.30 8.72
CA GLY A 186 -5.68 16.82 7.88
C GLY A 186 -5.88 15.36 7.52
N MET A 187 -5.28 14.93 6.43
CA MET A 187 -5.34 13.54 6.00
C MET A 187 -4.10 13.13 5.22
N TYR A 188 -3.77 11.85 5.29
CA TYR A 188 -2.84 11.26 4.33
C TYR A 188 -3.38 9.94 3.80
N ALA A 189 -2.87 9.54 2.63
CA ALA A 189 -3.03 8.21 2.07
C ALA A 189 -1.72 7.73 1.47
N ILE A 190 -1.46 6.41 1.57
CA ILE A 190 -0.41 5.73 0.79
C ILE A 190 -1.08 5.06 -0.38
N LEU A 191 -0.68 5.48 -1.57
CA LEU A 191 -1.28 5.12 -2.85
C LEU A 191 -0.24 4.47 -3.78
N ASP A 192 -0.72 3.74 -4.80
CA ASP A 192 0.11 3.33 -5.93
C ASP A 192 0.15 4.44 -6.98
N GLY A 193 1.26 5.17 -7.05
CA GLY A 193 1.42 6.25 -8.02
C GLY A 193 1.52 5.78 -9.48
N THR A 194 1.53 4.47 -9.73
CA THR A 194 1.54 3.88 -11.08
C THR A 194 0.19 3.30 -11.50
N HIS A 195 -0.77 3.21 -10.58
CA HIS A 195 -2.12 2.70 -10.84
C HIS A 195 -3.15 3.83 -10.75
N TYR A 196 -3.47 4.43 -11.88
CA TYR A 196 -4.40 5.56 -12.00
C TYR A 196 -5.05 5.60 -13.39
N ASN A 197 -6.03 6.46 -13.58
CA ASN A 197 -6.59 6.84 -14.87
C ASN A 197 -7.11 8.29 -14.83
N GLY A 198 -7.69 8.76 -15.94
CA GLY A 198 -8.36 10.06 -16.05
C GLY A 198 -9.85 10.01 -15.70
N GLY A 199 -10.29 9.04 -14.92
CA GLY A 199 -11.66 8.95 -14.40
C GLY A 199 -11.85 9.77 -13.13
N CYS A 200 -13.08 10.08 -12.79
CA CYS A 200 -13.47 10.67 -11.50
C CYS A 200 -14.25 9.65 -10.66
N CYS A 201 -13.93 9.53 -9.39
CA CYS A 201 -12.80 10.09 -8.69
C CYS A 201 -12.12 8.96 -7.91
N PHE A 202 -10.82 9.01 -7.74
CA PHE A 202 -10.12 8.13 -6.81
C PHE A 202 -9.73 8.98 -5.59
N ASP A 203 -10.67 9.10 -4.67
CA ASP A 203 -10.56 9.96 -3.50
C ASP A 203 -10.42 9.16 -2.21
N TYR A 204 -9.83 9.80 -1.20
CA TYR A 204 -9.83 9.39 0.18
C TYR A 204 -9.97 10.62 1.07
N GLY A 205 -11.04 10.72 1.84
CA GLY A 205 -11.24 11.84 2.75
C GLY A 205 -12.70 12.13 3.09
N ASN A 206 -12.94 13.39 3.44
CA ASN A 206 -14.23 13.94 3.88
C ASN A 206 -15.14 14.18 2.68
N ALA A 207 -16.41 13.78 2.79
CA ALA A 207 -17.39 13.91 1.73
C ALA A 207 -18.80 14.19 2.28
N GLU A 208 -19.76 14.33 1.36
CA GLU A 208 -21.17 14.53 1.68
C GLU A 208 -21.78 13.29 2.35
N THR A 209 -22.65 13.51 3.31
CA THR A 209 -23.32 12.41 4.03
C THR A 209 -24.49 11.80 3.25
N SER A 210 -24.97 12.47 2.20
CA SER A 210 -26.09 12.03 1.38
C SER A 210 -25.71 11.16 0.17
N SER A 211 -24.41 11.04 -0.15
CA SER A 211 -23.88 10.46 -1.41
C SER A 211 -24.37 11.22 -2.66
N ASN A 212 -24.67 12.50 -2.55
CA ASN A 212 -25.06 13.38 -3.65
C ASN A 212 -24.25 14.68 -3.55
N ASP A 213 -23.97 15.29 -4.68
CA ASP A 213 -23.44 16.65 -4.72
C ASP A 213 -24.39 17.60 -3.97
N THR A 214 -23.88 18.26 -2.95
CA THR A 214 -24.62 19.22 -2.12
C THR A 214 -24.08 20.64 -2.26
N GLY A 215 -23.04 20.83 -3.09
CA GLY A 215 -22.51 22.13 -3.44
C GLY A 215 -21.03 22.31 -3.17
N ASN A 216 -20.49 23.41 -3.64
CA ASN A 216 -19.08 23.77 -3.51
C ASN A 216 -18.61 23.75 -2.05
N GLY A 217 -17.46 23.15 -1.79
CA GLY A 217 -16.85 23.13 -0.47
C GLY A 217 -17.48 22.15 0.53
N HIS A 218 -18.38 21.26 0.10
CA HIS A 218 -19.02 20.28 0.96
C HIS A 218 -18.19 19.03 1.23
N MET A 219 -17.10 18.83 0.48
CA MET A 219 -16.11 17.79 0.75
C MET A 219 -14.68 18.37 0.85
N GLU A 220 -13.78 17.61 1.42
CA GLU A 220 -12.33 17.83 1.36
C GLU A 220 -11.65 16.45 1.39
N ALA A 221 -11.19 15.99 0.23
CA ALA A 221 -10.57 14.69 0.09
C ALA A 221 -9.28 14.77 -0.73
N ILE A 222 -8.35 13.84 -0.50
CA ILE A 222 -7.24 13.62 -1.40
C ILE A 222 -7.78 13.03 -2.69
N TYR A 223 -7.57 13.70 -3.81
CA TYR A 223 -7.73 13.15 -5.15
C TYR A 223 -6.38 12.71 -5.70
N PHE A 224 -6.35 11.56 -6.38
CA PHE A 224 -5.18 11.10 -7.13
C PHE A 224 -5.57 10.59 -8.51
N GLY A 225 -4.98 11.17 -9.55
CA GLY A 225 -5.25 10.80 -10.95
C GLY A 225 -4.73 11.86 -11.93
N ASN A 226 -5.15 11.76 -13.19
CA ASN A 226 -4.69 12.70 -14.22
C ASN A 226 -5.83 13.34 -15.04
N ILE A 227 -7.02 13.46 -14.46
CA ILE A 227 -8.14 14.19 -15.06
C ILE A 227 -7.82 15.68 -15.14
N LYS A 228 -8.25 16.34 -16.22
CA LYS A 228 -8.02 17.78 -16.47
C LYS A 228 -9.31 18.57 -16.66
N VAL A 229 -10.45 18.01 -16.25
CA VAL A 229 -11.75 18.67 -16.45
C VAL A 229 -11.88 19.90 -15.57
N TRP A 230 -11.35 19.82 -14.34
CA TRP A 230 -11.33 20.91 -13.35
C TRP A 230 -9.92 21.48 -13.19
N GLY A 231 -9.29 21.31 -12.01
CA GLY A 231 -7.91 21.69 -11.77
C GLY A 231 -6.90 20.64 -12.25
N TYR A 232 -5.64 21.06 -12.39
CA TYR A 232 -4.53 20.17 -12.72
C TYR A 232 -3.17 20.78 -12.35
N GLY A 233 -2.17 19.94 -12.20
CA GLY A 233 -0.78 20.31 -11.95
C GLY A 233 0.09 20.34 -13.22
N SER A 234 1.39 20.41 -13.07
CA SER A 234 2.37 20.43 -14.18
C SER A 234 2.69 19.03 -14.68
N GLY A 235 3.05 18.91 -15.95
CA GLY A 235 3.35 17.64 -16.62
C GLY A 235 2.09 16.87 -17.04
N PRO A 236 2.21 15.57 -17.33
CA PRO A 236 1.10 14.74 -17.79
C PRO A 236 0.18 14.22 -16.68
N GLY A 237 0.53 14.41 -15.40
CA GLY A 237 -0.06 13.72 -14.26
C GLY A 237 0.49 12.28 -14.10
N PRO A 238 0.07 11.52 -13.10
CA PRO A 238 -0.95 11.90 -12.12
C PRO A 238 -0.49 12.97 -11.14
N TRP A 239 -1.47 13.62 -10.50
CA TRP A 239 -1.26 14.66 -9.47
C TRP A 239 -1.93 14.28 -8.16
N VAL A 240 -1.42 14.82 -7.06
CA VAL A 240 -2.11 14.87 -5.78
C VAL A 240 -2.85 16.19 -5.70
N MET A 241 -4.16 16.15 -5.65
CA MET A 241 -5.02 17.34 -5.57
C MET A 241 -6.01 17.18 -4.42
N ALA A 242 -6.73 18.24 -4.09
CA ALA A 242 -7.90 18.15 -3.22
C ALA A 242 -9.18 18.15 -4.07
N ASP A 243 -10.07 17.17 -3.82
CA ASP A 243 -11.47 17.27 -4.23
C ASP A 243 -12.22 18.04 -3.15
N LEU A 244 -12.79 19.17 -3.53
CA LEU A 244 -13.52 20.08 -2.64
C LEU A 244 -14.99 20.18 -3.02
N GLU A 245 -15.51 19.23 -3.77
CA GLU A 245 -16.80 19.17 -4.48
C GLU A 245 -16.89 20.26 -5.55
N ASN A 246 -17.40 19.88 -6.71
CA ASN A 246 -17.50 20.73 -7.90
C ASN A 246 -16.15 21.36 -8.36
N GLY A 247 -15.04 20.79 -7.92
CA GLY A 247 -13.71 21.22 -8.31
C GLY A 247 -12.61 20.38 -7.68
N LEU A 248 -11.69 19.91 -8.55
CA LEU A 248 -10.41 19.34 -8.16
C LEU A 248 -9.38 20.47 -8.17
N PHE A 249 -8.74 20.72 -7.04
CA PHE A 249 -7.84 21.85 -6.90
C PHE A 249 -6.40 21.40 -6.60
N SER A 250 -5.45 21.98 -7.31
CA SER A 250 -4.01 21.83 -7.05
C SER A 250 -3.40 23.07 -6.38
N GLY A 251 -4.20 24.11 -6.12
CA GLY A 251 -3.79 25.37 -5.50
C GLY A 251 -4.96 26.35 -5.39
N ALA A 252 -4.67 27.64 -5.15
CA ALA A 252 -5.70 28.67 -5.07
C ALA A 252 -6.30 29.00 -6.44
N ASP A 253 -5.55 28.82 -7.52
CA ASP A 253 -6.07 28.95 -8.89
C ASP A 253 -7.05 27.81 -9.17
N THR A 254 -8.17 28.13 -9.81
CA THR A 254 -9.24 27.18 -10.09
C THR A 254 -8.91 26.20 -11.23
N ARG A 255 -7.74 26.33 -11.89
CA ARG A 255 -7.37 25.49 -13.01
C ARG A 255 -5.96 24.89 -12.92
N TYR A 256 -4.92 25.66 -12.67
CA TYR A 256 -3.55 25.23 -12.87
C TYR A 256 -2.63 25.65 -11.73
N ASN A 257 -1.80 24.73 -11.27
CA ASN A 257 -0.69 25.01 -10.37
C ASN A 257 0.61 24.42 -10.94
N ALA A 258 1.54 25.29 -11.34
CA ALA A 258 2.85 24.88 -11.87
C ALA A 258 3.72 24.13 -10.83
N ASN A 259 3.44 24.32 -9.54
CA ASN A 259 4.20 23.74 -8.45
C ASN A 259 3.64 22.38 -7.99
N ASP A 260 2.51 21.92 -8.53
CA ASP A 260 1.98 20.57 -8.31
C ASP A 260 2.48 19.65 -9.44
N PRO A 261 3.58 18.92 -9.26
CA PRO A 261 4.19 18.15 -10.34
C PRO A 261 3.47 16.81 -10.53
N THR A 262 3.71 16.18 -11.69
CA THR A 262 3.43 14.76 -11.88
C THR A 262 4.16 13.94 -10.81
N VAL A 263 3.44 13.06 -10.10
CA VAL A 263 3.97 12.16 -9.08
C VAL A 263 3.59 10.72 -9.38
N ASN A 264 4.58 9.88 -9.66
CA ASN A 264 4.40 8.48 -10.07
C ASN A 264 5.28 7.50 -9.28
N HIS A 265 5.57 7.82 -8.03
CA HIS A 265 6.24 6.89 -7.12
C HIS A 265 5.41 5.61 -6.98
N ARG A 266 6.05 4.44 -7.00
CA ARG A 266 5.32 3.17 -6.84
C ARG A 266 4.52 3.13 -5.55
N TYR A 267 5.06 3.70 -4.48
CA TYR A 267 4.35 3.97 -3.23
C TYR A 267 4.44 5.46 -2.95
N LEU A 268 3.31 6.11 -3.02
CA LEU A 268 3.19 7.56 -2.89
C LEU A 268 2.54 7.90 -1.56
N THR A 269 3.16 8.76 -0.78
CA THR A 269 2.50 9.48 0.31
C THR A 269 1.83 10.72 -0.26
N ALA A 270 0.52 10.81 -0.15
CA ALA A 270 -0.28 11.99 -0.50
C ALA A 270 -0.87 12.58 0.78
N MET A 271 -0.82 13.91 0.94
CA MET A 271 -1.36 14.62 2.09
C MET A 271 -2.13 15.87 1.65
N VAL A 272 -3.31 16.05 2.25
CA VAL A 272 -4.12 17.26 2.18
C VAL A 272 -4.48 17.66 3.60
N LYS A 273 -4.48 18.97 3.87
CA LYS A 273 -4.97 19.53 5.13
C LYS A 273 -5.61 20.87 4.90
N GLY A 274 -6.66 21.15 5.65
CA GLY A 274 -7.42 22.38 5.55
C GLY A 274 -7.81 22.98 6.88
N ALA A 275 -7.96 24.31 6.89
CA ALA A 275 -8.44 25.14 7.99
C ALA A 275 -9.14 26.37 7.40
N PRO A 276 -9.83 27.20 8.21
CA PRO A 276 -10.43 28.43 7.71
C PRO A 276 -9.45 29.27 6.89
N ASN A 277 -9.83 29.56 5.64
CA ASN A 277 -9.04 30.28 4.63
C ASN A 277 -7.58 29.80 4.45
N GLN A 278 -7.30 28.53 4.71
CA GLN A 278 -5.98 27.95 4.55
C GLN A 278 -6.07 26.48 4.18
N TRP A 279 -5.20 26.02 3.25
CA TRP A 279 -5.04 24.61 2.96
C TRP A 279 -3.68 24.30 2.35
N ALA A 280 -3.30 23.03 2.32
CA ALA A 280 -2.02 22.62 1.77
C ALA A 280 -2.11 21.22 1.14
N ILE A 281 -1.28 21.02 0.11
CA ILE A 281 -0.98 19.74 -0.52
C ILE A 281 0.49 19.44 -0.28
N ARG A 282 0.78 18.23 0.20
CA ARG A 282 2.14 17.72 0.30
C ARG A 282 2.20 16.29 -0.21
N ALA A 283 3.31 15.91 -0.83
CA ALA A 283 3.51 14.53 -1.25
C ALA A 283 4.99 14.13 -1.22
N GLY A 284 5.24 12.83 -1.26
CA GLY A 284 6.58 12.27 -1.28
C GLY A 284 6.60 10.77 -1.59
N ASP A 285 7.79 10.24 -1.79
CA ASP A 285 7.99 8.81 -1.94
C ASP A 285 7.81 8.12 -0.58
N ALA A 286 6.89 7.17 -0.49
CA ALA A 286 6.67 6.39 0.73
C ALA A 286 7.80 5.39 1.03
N GLN A 287 8.74 5.20 0.11
CA GLN A 287 9.89 4.31 0.27
C GLN A 287 11.14 5.05 0.72
N SER A 288 11.23 6.37 0.49
CA SER A 288 12.43 7.14 0.81
C SER A 288 12.17 8.64 0.87
N GLY A 289 13.05 9.36 1.57
CA GLY A 289 13.06 10.82 1.57
C GLY A 289 11.94 11.47 2.39
N GLY A 290 11.72 12.75 2.15
CA GLY A 290 10.76 13.59 2.86
C GLY A 290 9.60 14.01 1.97
N LEU A 291 8.74 14.87 2.52
CA LEU A 291 7.62 15.47 1.81
C LEU A 291 8.04 16.77 1.10
N SER A 292 7.53 16.96 -0.09
CA SER A 292 7.53 18.25 -0.80
C SER A 292 6.17 18.92 -0.63
N THR A 293 6.16 20.25 -0.51
CA THR A 293 4.94 21.05 -0.48
C THR A 293 4.65 21.54 -1.89
N PHE A 294 3.50 21.12 -2.43
CA PHE A 294 3.06 21.51 -3.78
C PHE A 294 2.18 22.75 -3.72
N TYR A 295 1.44 22.91 -2.62
CA TYR A 295 0.68 24.10 -2.32
C TYR A 295 0.60 24.32 -0.80
N SER A 296 0.64 25.58 -0.38
CA SER A 296 0.29 26.04 0.96
C SER A 296 -0.14 27.50 0.86
N GLY A 297 -1.39 27.78 1.20
CA GLY A 297 -1.96 29.12 1.04
C GLY A 297 -3.46 29.19 1.29
N PRO A 298 -4.13 30.27 0.81
CA PRO A 298 -5.57 30.46 0.97
C PRO A 298 -6.38 29.39 0.21
N ARG A 299 -7.64 29.24 0.59
CA ARG A 299 -8.62 28.44 -0.14
C ARG A 299 -8.75 28.89 -1.60
N PRO A 300 -9.30 28.05 -2.51
CA PRO A 300 -9.49 28.44 -3.90
C PRO A 300 -10.26 29.74 -4.06
N ASN A 301 -9.83 30.58 -5.01
CA ASN A 301 -10.39 31.89 -5.29
C ASN A 301 -11.72 31.83 -6.08
N ALA A 302 -12.61 30.92 -5.67
CA ALA A 302 -13.95 30.74 -6.22
C ALA A 302 -15.00 30.71 -5.10
N ALA A 303 -16.25 31.01 -5.43
CA ALA A 303 -17.32 31.03 -4.43
C ALA A 303 -17.61 29.63 -3.88
N GLY A 304 -17.85 29.56 -2.56
CA GLY A 304 -18.26 28.34 -1.87
C GLY A 304 -17.13 27.52 -1.25
N TYR A 305 -15.84 27.95 -1.38
CA TYR A 305 -14.69 27.24 -0.80
C TYR A 305 -14.06 27.96 0.41
N ASP A 306 -14.56 29.14 0.76
CA ASP A 306 -14.20 29.88 1.97
C ASP A 306 -15.41 30.69 2.47
N PRO A 307 -16.04 30.27 3.60
CA PRO A 307 -15.77 29.08 4.40
C PRO A 307 -16.17 27.77 3.72
N MET A 308 -15.54 26.66 4.11
CA MET A 308 -15.94 25.31 3.69
C MET A 308 -17.23 24.88 4.40
N HIS A 309 -17.93 23.91 3.80
CA HIS A 309 -19.21 23.37 4.29
C HIS A 309 -19.18 21.85 4.47
N LYS A 310 -18.02 21.28 4.81
CA LYS A 310 -17.80 19.84 4.94
C LYS A 310 -18.86 19.12 5.73
N GLU A 311 -19.23 17.89 5.33
CA GLU A 311 -20.33 17.17 5.95
C GLU A 311 -19.88 15.99 6.83
N GLY A 312 -18.67 15.50 6.65
CA GLY A 312 -18.05 14.53 7.56
C GLY A 312 -18.26 13.06 7.22
N ALA A 313 -18.81 12.68 6.06
CA ALA A 313 -18.70 11.31 5.58
C ALA A 313 -17.25 10.98 5.21
N ILE A 314 -16.91 9.70 5.11
CA ILE A 314 -15.59 9.25 4.65
C ILE A 314 -15.78 8.38 3.41
N ILE A 315 -14.97 8.64 2.37
CA ILE A 315 -14.97 7.88 1.12
C ILE A 315 -13.58 7.30 0.83
N LEU A 316 -13.58 6.24 0.03
CA LEU A 316 -12.37 5.67 -0.57
C LEU A 316 -12.68 5.12 -1.97
N GLY A 317 -11.97 5.62 -2.98
CA GLY A 317 -12.00 5.13 -4.34
C GLY A 317 -13.14 5.66 -5.21
N ILE A 318 -13.92 6.60 -4.69
CA ILE A 318 -15.07 7.24 -5.34
C ILE A 318 -15.12 8.73 -4.99
N GLY A 319 -15.82 9.53 -5.78
CA GLY A 319 -16.15 10.92 -5.44
C GLY A 319 -17.31 11.05 -4.44
N GLY A 320 -17.56 12.24 -3.96
CA GLY A 320 -18.58 12.57 -2.96
C GLY A 320 -19.98 12.18 -3.38
N ASP A 321 -20.32 12.41 -4.64
CA ASP A 321 -21.60 12.07 -5.29
C ASP A 321 -21.70 10.61 -5.78
N ASN A 322 -20.71 9.77 -5.46
CA ASN A 322 -20.55 8.39 -5.95
C ASN A 322 -20.12 8.31 -7.42
N SER A 323 -19.38 9.30 -7.95
CA SER A 323 -18.65 9.15 -9.21
C SER A 323 -17.56 8.11 -9.05
N LYS A 324 -17.56 7.05 -9.90
CA LYS A 324 -16.80 5.81 -9.70
C LYS A 324 -16.10 5.27 -10.96
N SER A 325 -15.71 6.15 -11.88
CA SER A 325 -15.00 5.73 -13.10
C SER A 325 -13.48 5.68 -12.94
N ALA A 326 -12.96 6.10 -11.79
CA ALA A 326 -11.54 6.10 -11.49
C ALA A 326 -11.00 4.71 -11.14
N ARG A 327 -9.68 4.58 -11.18
CA ARG A 327 -8.91 3.45 -10.65
C ARG A 327 -7.77 3.93 -9.79
N GLY A 328 -7.36 3.11 -8.84
CA GLY A 328 -6.22 3.36 -7.97
C GLY A 328 -5.98 2.22 -7.02
N THR A 329 -4.93 2.31 -6.22
CA THR A 329 -4.66 1.37 -5.13
C THR A 329 -4.36 2.15 -3.85
N PHE A 330 -5.04 1.78 -2.79
CA PHE A 330 -4.87 2.34 -1.45
C PHE A 330 -4.24 1.27 -0.53
N TYR A 331 -3.31 1.68 0.32
CA TYR A 331 -2.65 0.81 1.29
C TYR A 331 -2.98 1.17 2.73
N GLU A 332 -2.88 2.44 3.08
CA GLU A 332 -3.25 3.00 4.38
C GLU A 332 -3.57 4.48 4.25
N GLY A 333 -4.36 5.02 5.18
CA GLY A 333 -4.66 6.43 5.28
C GLY A 333 -5.29 6.79 6.61
N VAL A 334 -5.18 8.05 6.99
CA VAL A 334 -5.79 8.59 8.20
C VAL A 334 -6.48 9.92 7.93
N MET A 335 -7.41 10.27 8.79
CA MET A 335 -7.95 11.61 8.93
C MET A 335 -7.75 12.08 10.37
N THR A 336 -7.45 13.36 10.57
CA THR A 336 -7.15 13.94 11.87
C THR A 336 -8.14 15.04 12.25
N ALA A 337 -8.39 15.21 13.53
CA ALA A 337 -8.97 16.43 14.05
C ALA A 337 -7.89 17.52 14.11
N GLY A 338 -8.14 18.66 13.46
CA GLY A 338 -7.21 19.79 13.44
C GLY A 338 -6.20 19.75 12.29
N TYR A 339 -5.51 20.87 12.07
CA TYR A 339 -4.55 21.12 11.02
C TYR A 339 -3.13 20.70 11.48
N PRO A 340 -2.56 19.59 11.02
CA PRO A 340 -1.25 19.11 11.47
C PRO A 340 -0.13 20.08 11.12
N SER A 341 0.85 20.22 12.01
CA SER A 341 2.06 20.96 11.71
C SER A 341 2.92 20.20 10.69
N GLU A 342 3.73 20.91 9.91
CA GLU A 342 4.68 20.27 8.99
C GLU A 342 5.68 19.37 9.72
N ALA A 343 6.05 19.70 10.96
CA ALA A 343 6.92 18.87 11.78
C ALA A 343 6.26 17.52 12.10
N THR A 344 4.97 17.54 12.43
CA THR A 344 4.18 16.32 12.66
C THR A 344 4.08 15.48 11.37
N GLU A 345 3.76 16.09 10.24
CA GLU A 345 3.67 15.41 8.95
C GLU A 345 5.02 14.82 8.51
N ASN A 346 6.13 15.52 8.73
CA ASN A 346 7.47 15.01 8.43
C ASN A 346 7.82 13.81 9.34
N ALA A 347 7.40 13.80 10.60
CA ALA A 347 7.56 12.65 11.48
C ALA A 347 6.71 11.46 11.05
N VAL A 348 5.48 11.70 10.58
CA VAL A 348 4.61 10.68 9.98
C VAL A 348 5.24 10.11 8.71
N GLN A 349 5.77 10.95 7.82
CA GLN A 349 6.49 10.50 6.62
C GLN A 349 7.69 9.61 6.98
N ALA A 350 8.48 9.99 7.98
CA ALA A 350 9.60 9.17 8.44
C ALA A 350 9.12 7.79 8.96
N ASN A 351 7.98 7.74 9.65
CA ASN A 351 7.36 6.49 10.08
C ASN A 351 6.87 5.64 8.89
N ILE A 352 6.28 6.27 7.86
CA ILE A 352 5.84 5.59 6.63
C ILE A 352 7.07 4.99 5.92
N VAL A 353 8.14 5.74 5.73
CA VAL A 353 9.39 5.24 5.12
C VAL A 353 9.96 4.07 5.94
N ALA A 354 9.95 4.18 7.28
CA ALA A 354 10.41 3.10 8.16
C ALA A 354 9.55 1.84 8.10
N ALA A 355 8.29 1.92 7.65
CA ALA A 355 7.44 0.74 7.41
C ALA A 355 7.94 -0.13 6.25
N GLY A 356 8.82 0.41 5.39
CA GLY A 356 9.54 -0.36 4.39
C GLY A 356 8.63 -0.94 3.31
N TYR A 357 7.74 -0.12 2.75
CA TYR A 357 6.95 -0.49 1.58
C TYR A 357 7.85 -0.95 0.45
N ALA A 358 7.58 -2.12 -0.09
CA ALA A 358 8.30 -2.67 -1.23
C ALA A 358 7.34 -3.46 -2.11
N ASN A 359 7.69 -3.59 -3.40
CA ASN A 359 7.00 -4.57 -4.23
C ASN A 359 7.09 -5.92 -3.53
N SER A 360 5.95 -6.59 -3.40
CA SER A 360 5.97 -7.92 -2.81
C SER A 360 7.01 -8.76 -3.52
N PRO A 361 8.04 -9.27 -2.86
CA PRO A 361 8.69 -10.44 -3.35
C PRO A 361 7.70 -11.58 -3.16
N ALA A 362 6.74 -11.68 -4.04
CA ALA A 362 6.17 -12.96 -4.33
C ALA A 362 7.24 -13.70 -5.14
N ALA A 363 8.28 -14.16 -4.50
CA ALA A 363 8.89 -15.39 -4.90
C ALA A 363 7.90 -16.51 -4.53
N ALA A 364 6.72 -16.49 -5.12
CA ALA A 364 5.95 -17.69 -5.25
C ALA A 364 6.76 -18.53 -6.24
N SER A 365 7.47 -19.51 -5.74
CA SER A 365 8.16 -20.50 -6.54
C SER A 365 7.29 -21.75 -6.55
N GLY A 366 6.95 -22.22 -7.73
CA GLY A 366 6.11 -23.40 -7.87
C GLY A 366 5.79 -23.71 -9.34
N ALA A 367 4.89 -24.65 -9.54
CA ALA A 367 4.43 -24.98 -10.87
C ALA A 367 3.48 -23.90 -11.39
N LEU A 368 3.73 -23.35 -12.59
CA LEU A 368 2.77 -22.51 -13.28
C LEU A 368 1.80 -23.39 -14.06
N ARG A 369 0.61 -23.62 -13.50
CA ARG A 369 -0.40 -24.56 -14.01
C ARG A 369 -1.45 -23.85 -14.83
N GLY A 370 -1.68 -24.31 -16.07
CA GLY A 370 -2.75 -23.83 -16.96
C GLY A 370 -4.11 -24.40 -16.57
N ALA A 371 -5.12 -23.54 -16.42
CA ALA A 371 -6.46 -23.95 -16.00
C ALA A 371 -7.15 -24.88 -17.02
N GLY A 372 -7.02 -24.59 -18.31
CA GLY A 372 -7.68 -25.37 -19.35
C GLY A 372 -7.11 -26.78 -19.56
N SER A 373 -5.81 -26.95 -19.31
CA SER A 373 -5.14 -28.25 -19.53
C SER A 373 -4.88 -29.03 -18.24
N GLY A 374 -4.84 -28.33 -17.09
CA GLY A 374 -4.35 -28.87 -15.82
C GLY A 374 -2.85 -29.20 -15.82
N LYS A 375 -2.12 -28.83 -16.90
CA LYS A 375 -0.67 -29.08 -17.06
C LYS A 375 0.16 -27.90 -16.66
N CYS A 376 1.46 -28.14 -16.47
CA CYS A 376 2.42 -27.17 -16.01
C CYS A 376 3.23 -26.56 -17.17
N LEU A 377 3.52 -25.26 -17.09
CA LEU A 377 4.48 -24.60 -17.99
C LEU A 377 5.85 -25.26 -17.81
N ASP A 378 6.44 -25.70 -18.90
CA ASP A 378 7.63 -26.53 -18.91
C ASP A 378 8.69 -26.04 -19.89
N VAL A 379 9.96 -26.19 -19.50
CA VAL A 379 11.11 -25.97 -20.37
C VAL A 379 11.48 -27.30 -21.04
N PRO A 380 11.39 -27.42 -22.36
CA PRO A 380 11.65 -28.67 -23.07
C PRO A 380 13.01 -29.27 -22.68
N GLY A 381 12.98 -30.55 -22.24
CA GLY A 381 14.18 -31.28 -21.86
C GLY A 381 14.94 -30.73 -20.67
N ALA A 382 14.34 -29.85 -19.85
CA ALA A 382 15.01 -29.12 -18.76
C ALA A 382 16.30 -28.44 -19.22
N SER A 383 16.34 -27.96 -20.46
CA SER A 383 17.54 -27.42 -21.10
C SER A 383 17.80 -25.97 -20.71
N GLY A 384 19.04 -25.65 -20.34
CA GLY A 384 19.54 -24.27 -20.14
C GLY A 384 19.84 -23.50 -21.43
N THR A 385 19.47 -24.04 -22.62
CA THR A 385 19.71 -23.37 -23.89
C THR A 385 18.74 -22.21 -24.10
N PRO A 386 19.23 -20.96 -24.34
CA PRO A 386 18.35 -19.82 -24.64
C PRO A 386 17.56 -19.99 -25.94
N GLY A 387 16.34 -19.44 -25.99
CA GLY A 387 15.49 -19.40 -27.17
C GLY A 387 14.61 -20.64 -27.35
N LEU A 388 14.61 -21.57 -26.41
CA LEU A 388 13.69 -22.70 -26.45
C LEU A 388 12.27 -22.21 -26.13
N GLN A 389 11.33 -22.55 -27.01
CA GLN A 389 9.91 -22.23 -26.80
C GLN A 389 9.38 -23.10 -25.66
N THR A 390 8.75 -22.46 -24.68
CA THR A 390 8.08 -23.12 -23.58
C THR A 390 6.83 -23.87 -24.07
N GLN A 391 6.47 -24.89 -23.33
CA GLN A 391 5.35 -25.78 -23.63
C GLN A 391 4.58 -26.11 -22.36
N ILE A 392 3.47 -26.81 -22.46
CA ILE A 392 2.81 -27.46 -21.34
C ILE A 392 3.13 -28.93 -21.31
N ASN A 393 3.36 -29.50 -20.12
CA ASN A 393 3.54 -30.91 -19.87
C ASN A 393 2.82 -31.36 -18.60
N GLY A 394 2.58 -32.67 -18.45
CA GLY A 394 2.14 -33.22 -17.18
C GLY A 394 3.01 -32.71 -16.04
N CYS A 395 2.40 -32.26 -14.94
CA CYS A 395 3.13 -31.69 -13.81
C CYS A 395 3.99 -32.76 -13.11
N SER A 396 5.30 -32.62 -13.19
CA SER A 396 6.28 -33.56 -12.62
C SER A 396 6.88 -33.08 -11.28
N GLY A 397 6.76 -31.77 -10.97
CA GLY A 397 7.45 -31.15 -9.86
C GLY A 397 8.97 -30.96 -10.10
N GLY A 398 9.43 -31.20 -11.33
CA GLY A 398 10.84 -31.02 -11.72
C GLY A 398 11.25 -29.56 -11.86
N ALA A 399 12.58 -29.32 -11.92
CA ALA A 399 13.16 -27.97 -12.03
C ALA A 399 12.66 -27.21 -13.28
N SER A 400 12.42 -27.91 -14.41
CA SER A 400 11.91 -27.31 -15.66
C SER A 400 10.49 -26.75 -15.56
N GLN A 401 9.75 -27.08 -14.50
CA GLN A 401 8.38 -26.64 -14.23
C GLN A 401 8.27 -25.80 -12.96
N THR A 402 9.39 -25.55 -12.27
CA THR A 402 9.42 -24.74 -11.06
C THR A 402 9.79 -23.31 -11.44
N TRP A 403 8.77 -22.47 -11.52
CA TRP A 403 8.90 -21.07 -11.90
C TRP A 403 8.91 -20.20 -10.66
N THR A 404 9.78 -19.22 -10.62
CA THR A 404 9.86 -18.21 -9.55
C THR A 404 9.42 -16.86 -10.10
N ARG A 405 8.34 -16.31 -9.56
CA ARG A 405 7.95 -14.94 -9.83
C ARG A 405 8.83 -14.01 -9.00
N THR A 406 9.62 -13.16 -9.65
CA THR A 406 10.48 -12.18 -8.98
C THR A 406 9.73 -10.90 -8.62
N ALA A 407 10.29 -10.12 -7.70
CA ALA A 407 9.70 -8.87 -7.23
C ALA A 407 9.52 -7.81 -8.35
N ASP A 408 10.36 -7.84 -9.37
CA ASP A 408 10.29 -6.96 -10.55
C ASP A 408 9.41 -7.54 -11.68
N GLY A 409 8.59 -8.56 -11.38
CA GLY A 409 7.59 -9.11 -12.30
C GLY A 409 8.10 -10.08 -13.34
N ARG A 410 9.35 -10.55 -13.25
CA ARG A 410 9.87 -11.62 -14.10
C ARG A 410 9.38 -12.98 -13.61
N LEU A 411 9.31 -13.93 -14.52
CA LEU A 411 9.20 -15.36 -14.22
C LEU A 411 10.53 -16.02 -14.55
N THR A 412 11.22 -16.58 -13.56
CA THR A 412 12.50 -17.25 -13.71
C THR A 412 12.37 -18.75 -13.48
N VAL A 413 13.22 -19.53 -14.14
CA VAL A 413 13.36 -20.97 -13.98
C VAL A 413 14.83 -21.34 -13.89
N ASP A 414 15.18 -22.23 -12.97
CA ASP A 414 16.54 -22.74 -12.81
C ASP A 414 16.65 -24.12 -13.46
N VAL A 415 17.31 -24.19 -14.62
CA VAL A 415 17.48 -25.42 -15.38
C VAL A 415 18.96 -25.62 -15.76
N SER A 416 19.44 -26.83 -15.61
CA SER A 416 20.84 -27.19 -15.94
C SER A 416 21.89 -26.23 -15.34
N GLY A 417 21.66 -25.72 -14.12
CA GLY A 417 22.57 -24.79 -13.45
C GLY A 417 22.54 -23.35 -14.00
N THR A 418 21.52 -23.02 -14.82
CA THR A 418 21.36 -21.67 -15.40
C THR A 418 19.99 -21.12 -15.03
N THR A 419 19.96 -19.89 -14.52
CA THR A 419 18.71 -19.12 -14.32
C THR A 419 18.32 -18.43 -15.62
N LEU A 420 17.15 -18.75 -16.15
CA LEU A 420 16.56 -18.15 -17.35
C LEU A 420 15.25 -17.44 -17.01
N CYS A 421 14.93 -16.41 -17.78
CA CYS A 421 13.65 -15.68 -17.70
C CYS A 421 12.68 -16.16 -18.79
N LEU A 422 11.40 -16.20 -18.45
CA LEU A 422 10.32 -16.31 -19.44
C LEU A 422 10.30 -15.03 -20.29
N ASP A 423 10.33 -15.17 -21.61
CA ASP A 423 10.63 -14.07 -22.55
C ASP A 423 9.68 -14.13 -23.76
N ALA A 424 9.10 -12.98 -24.12
CA ALA A 424 8.43 -12.83 -25.42
C ALA A 424 9.53 -12.64 -26.49
N TYR A 425 9.74 -13.68 -27.30
CA TYR A 425 10.89 -13.79 -28.19
C TYR A 425 11.11 -12.59 -29.10
N GLY A 426 12.33 -12.06 -29.03
CA GLY A 426 12.73 -10.89 -29.82
C GLY A 426 12.05 -9.59 -29.44
N GLY A 427 11.38 -9.51 -28.27
CA GLY A 427 10.59 -8.35 -27.88
C GLY A 427 9.35 -8.13 -28.75
N ALA A 428 8.88 -9.14 -29.47
CA ALA A 428 7.71 -9.05 -30.32
C ALA A 428 6.41 -9.01 -29.47
N THR A 429 5.38 -8.31 -30.01
CA THR A 429 4.13 -8.02 -29.31
C THR A 429 2.88 -8.54 -30.04
N ALA A 430 3.06 -9.25 -31.16
CA ALA A 430 1.95 -9.77 -31.98
C ALA A 430 1.39 -11.09 -31.45
N ASP A 431 0.15 -11.43 -31.84
CA ASP A 431 -0.42 -12.77 -31.65
C ASP A 431 0.44 -13.81 -32.32
N GLY A 432 0.64 -14.97 -31.65
CA GLY A 432 1.51 -16.04 -32.10
C GLY A 432 3.00 -15.83 -31.77
N THR A 433 3.39 -14.73 -31.10
CA THR A 433 4.76 -14.56 -30.65
C THR A 433 5.13 -15.70 -29.70
N LYS A 434 6.25 -16.37 -30.00
CA LYS A 434 6.74 -17.45 -29.14
C LYS A 434 7.10 -16.95 -27.76
N VAL A 435 6.73 -17.66 -26.73
CA VAL A 435 7.22 -17.46 -25.38
C VAL A 435 8.33 -18.48 -25.13
N VAL A 436 9.52 -17.98 -24.84
CA VAL A 436 10.76 -18.76 -24.75
C VAL A 436 11.44 -18.60 -23.41
N THR A 437 12.48 -19.38 -23.13
CA THR A 437 13.43 -19.08 -22.07
C THR A 437 14.60 -18.30 -22.63
N TRP A 438 15.04 -17.24 -21.94
CA TRP A 438 16.16 -16.38 -22.36
C TRP A 438 16.97 -15.90 -21.16
N PRO A 439 18.29 -15.56 -21.29
CA PRO A 439 19.03 -14.91 -20.21
C PRO A 439 18.30 -13.68 -19.71
N CYS A 440 18.19 -13.52 -18.38
CA CYS A 440 17.54 -12.37 -17.78
C CYS A 440 18.30 -11.09 -18.10
N ASN A 441 17.69 -10.16 -18.82
CA ASN A 441 18.30 -8.92 -19.28
C ASN A 441 17.59 -7.65 -18.81
N GLY A 442 16.47 -7.80 -18.04
CA GLY A 442 15.69 -6.69 -17.50
C GLY A 442 14.76 -6.02 -18.52
N GLY A 443 14.62 -6.57 -19.73
CA GLY A 443 13.72 -6.06 -20.77
C GLY A 443 12.25 -6.18 -20.36
N ALA A 444 11.39 -5.28 -20.86
CA ALA A 444 9.95 -5.30 -20.60
C ALA A 444 9.26 -6.54 -21.18
N ASN A 445 9.87 -7.20 -22.18
CA ASN A 445 9.42 -8.46 -22.77
C ASN A 445 9.65 -9.67 -21.85
N GLN A 446 10.33 -9.48 -20.70
CA GLN A 446 10.54 -10.49 -19.66
C GLN A 446 9.70 -10.19 -18.41
N GLN A 447 8.86 -9.15 -18.42
CA GLN A 447 8.00 -8.78 -17.31
C GLN A 447 6.58 -9.28 -17.55
N TRP A 448 5.99 -9.90 -16.53
CA TRP A 448 4.70 -10.56 -16.58
C TRP A 448 3.81 -10.10 -15.43
N GLN A 449 2.58 -9.79 -15.73
CA GLN A 449 1.58 -9.42 -14.75
C GLN A 449 0.57 -10.56 -14.58
N PHE A 450 0.38 -10.98 -13.33
CA PHE A 450 -0.69 -11.90 -12.96
C PHE A 450 -1.94 -11.09 -12.66
N ASN A 451 -3.01 -11.37 -13.40
CA ASN A 451 -4.26 -10.65 -13.30
C ASN A 451 -5.28 -11.42 -12.43
N ALA A 452 -6.31 -10.72 -11.95
CA ALA A 452 -7.33 -11.27 -11.08
C ALA A 452 -8.15 -12.39 -11.70
N ASP A 453 -8.36 -12.32 -13.02
CA ASP A 453 -9.10 -13.33 -13.76
C ASP A 453 -8.28 -14.62 -13.98
N GLY A 454 -7.07 -14.68 -13.42
CA GLY A 454 -6.13 -15.76 -13.57
C GLY A 454 -5.30 -15.68 -14.86
N SER A 455 -5.49 -14.68 -15.71
CA SER A 455 -4.61 -14.49 -16.87
C SER A 455 -3.24 -13.99 -16.46
N VAL A 456 -2.22 -14.31 -17.25
CA VAL A 456 -0.87 -13.78 -17.14
C VAL A 456 -0.55 -12.99 -18.40
N THR A 457 -0.29 -11.68 -18.27
CA THR A 457 -0.05 -10.80 -19.42
C THR A 457 1.40 -10.33 -19.47
N GLY A 458 1.98 -10.28 -20.68
CA GLY A 458 3.27 -9.63 -20.91
C GLY A 458 3.13 -8.11 -20.75
N VAL A 459 3.95 -7.48 -19.89
CA VAL A 459 3.88 -6.04 -19.61
C VAL A 459 4.08 -5.19 -20.86
N GLN A 460 5.03 -5.58 -21.74
CA GLN A 460 5.31 -4.87 -22.98
C GLN A 460 4.19 -5.00 -24.00
N SER A 461 3.59 -6.20 -24.12
CA SER A 461 2.65 -6.51 -25.20
C SER A 461 1.19 -6.28 -24.83
N GLY A 462 0.85 -6.32 -23.53
CA GLY A 462 -0.53 -6.38 -23.05
C GLY A 462 -1.27 -7.67 -23.45
N ARG A 463 -0.57 -8.68 -24.03
CA ARG A 463 -1.16 -9.94 -24.47
C ARG A 463 -1.02 -11.01 -23.41
N CYS A 464 -1.94 -11.98 -23.47
CA CYS A 464 -1.98 -13.09 -22.54
C CYS A 464 -0.95 -14.18 -22.90
N LEU A 465 -0.36 -14.78 -21.87
CA LEU A 465 0.32 -16.06 -21.95
C LEU A 465 -0.70 -17.13 -22.32
N ASP A 466 -0.55 -17.76 -23.48
CA ASP A 466 -1.58 -18.55 -24.15
C ASP A 466 -1.05 -19.91 -24.52
N VAL A 467 -1.80 -20.96 -24.21
CA VAL A 467 -1.52 -22.28 -24.74
C VAL A 467 -2.09 -22.36 -26.16
N ALA A 468 -1.22 -22.54 -27.16
CA ALA A 468 -1.55 -22.48 -28.56
C ALA A 468 -2.73 -23.39 -28.92
N GLY A 469 -3.74 -22.82 -29.63
CA GLY A 469 -4.91 -23.54 -30.06
C GLY A 469 -5.76 -24.14 -28.93
N ALA A 470 -5.63 -23.64 -27.70
CA ALA A 470 -6.26 -24.23 -26.51
C ALA A 470 -5.94 -25.72 -26.33
N GLY A 471 -4.78 -26.17 -26.79
CA GLY A 471 -4.35 -27.56 -26.72
C GLY A 471 -4.17 -28.05 -25.28
N THR A 472 -4.46 -29.35 -25.06
CA THR A 472 -4.31 -30.00 -23.76
C THR A 472 -3.30 -31.15 -23.77
N ALA A 473 -2.66 -31.40 -24.90
CA ALA A 473 -1.64 -32.42 -25.03
C ALA A 473 -0.29 -31.98 -24.46
N ASP A 474 0.54 -32.94 -24.05
CA ASP A 474 1.93 -32.66 -23.73
C ASP A 474 2.67 -32.06 -24.95
N ALA A 475 3.67 -31.26 -24.68
CA ALA A 475 4.44 -30.51 -25.67
C ALA A 475 3.65 -29.47 -26.49
N THR A 476 2.40 -29.15 -26.10
CA THR A 476 1.69 -28.00 -26.71
C THR A 476 2.45 -26.70 -26.40
N PRO A 477 2.84 -25.91 -27.44
CA PRO A 477 3.62 -24.72 -27.23
C PRO A 477 2.85 -23.59 -26.58
N VAL A 478 3.57 -22.70 -25.89
CA VAL A 478 3.03 -21.49 -25.27
C VAL A 478 3.48 -20.27 -26.07
N GLN A 479 2.57 -19.31 -26.23
CA GLN A 479 2.72 -18.13 -27.06
C GLN A 479 2.08 -16.89 -26.41
N LEU A 480 2.24 -15.72 -27.02
CA LEU A 480 1.41 -14.56 -26.76
C LEU A 480 0.17 -14.61 -27.64
N TRP A 481 -0.98 -14.24 -27.09
CA TRP A 481 -2.23 -14.08 -27.84
C TRP A 481 -3.12 -12.99 -27.25
N SER A 482 -3.96 -12.36 -28.06
CA SER A 482 -4.97 -11.42 -27.58
C SER A 482 -5.78 -12.02 -26.46
N CYS A 483 -5.94 -11.32 -25.34
CA CYS A 483 -6.69 -11.82 -24.19
C CYS A 483 -8.19 -11.89 -24.54
N TRP A 484 -8.76 -13.08 -24.43
CA TRP A 484 -10.19 -13.34 -24.69
C TRP A 484 -10.90 -14.07 -23.55
N GLY A 485 -10.16 -14.34 -22.45
CA GLY A 485 -10.71 -14.91 -21.21
C GLY A 485 -10.90 -16.43 -21.23
N GLY A 486 -10.34 -17.14 -22.21
CA GLY A 486 -10.36 -18.60 -22.26
C GLY A 486 -9.51 -19.27 -21.18
N ASP A 487 -9.84 -20.49 -20.81
CA ASP A 487 -9.11 -21.24 -19.77
C ASP A 487 -7.66 -21.57 -20.18
N ASN A 488 -7.35 -21.58 -21.48
CA ASN A 488 -5.98 -21.72 -22.00
C ASN A 488 -5.08 -20.50 -21.79
N GLN A 489 -5.65 -19.40 -21.28
CA GLN A 489 -4.95 -18.16 -20.91
C GLN A 489 -4.93 -17.93 -19.40
N ARG A 490 -5.51 -18.85 -18.62
CA ARG A 490 -5.56 -18.76 -17.16
C ARG A 490 -4.54 -19.68 -16.53
N TRP A 491 -3.78 -19.14 -15.57
CA TRP A 491 -2.66 -19.81 -14.95
C TRP A 491 -2.68 -19.59 -13.43
N ALA A 492 -2.28 -20.60 -12.70
CA ALA A 492 -2.06 -20.54 -11.26
C ALA A 492 -0.62 -20.93 -10.94
N LEU A 493 0.08 -20.12 -10.15
CA LEU A 493 1.40 -20.41 -9.62
C LEU A 493 1.25 -20.99 -8.22
N GLY A 494 1.72 -22.23 -7.98
CA GLY A 494 1.57 -22.89 -6.70
C GLY A 494 2.25 -24.25 -6.62
#